data_870aabd07bc6e4d630cf15041527baf5
#
_entry.id   870aabd07bc6e4d630cf15041527baf5
#
_cell.length_a   1.000
_cell.length_b   1.000
_cell.length_c   1.000
_cell.angle_alpha   90.00
_cell.angle_beta   90.00
_cell.angle_gamma   90.00
#
_symmetry.space_group_name_H-M   'P 1'
#
loop_
_entity.id
_entity.type
_entity.pdbx_description
1 polymer ?
#
loop_
_entity_poly.entity_id
_entity_poly.type
_entity_poly.pdbx_seq_one_letter_code
_entity_poly.pdbx_strand_id
1 'polypeptide(L)'
;PSNPADVDLSKIPPKENVFLRGLGLSFFDYVGLFTVSRGGHFENKKGKLVYHPSGKEPIVYSGSRRGLPYYPRGRNQKQGGAMAWPRLLTKENLEQWHRSGLLTGETFFDYLKKDAELFYYKKIIEEHHLPISRKTFEHDFLSLSSEECLGKYPALLPYKWSWSWLETPLTYQDESFAEASRAFIEGQIKEAEKGNCTGALTSTFDALKDWRDPIRQA
;
A
#
# COMPACT_ATOMS: atom_id res chain seq x y z
N PRO A 1 23.01 8.68 0.87
CA PRO A 1 22.02 8.19 -0.09
C PRO A 1 22.09 9.06 -1.33
N SER A 2 22.50 8.48 -2.45
CA SER A 2 22.58 9.15 -3.76
C SER A 2 21.45 8.65 -4.66
N ASN A 3 21.06 9.47 -5.62
CA ASN A 3 20.13 9.04 -6.66
C ASN A 3 20.77 7.87 -7.43
N PRO A 4 20.04 6.75 -7.67
CA PRO A 4 20.56 5.63 -8.45
C PRO A 4 21.15 6.03 -9.80
N ALA A 5 20.61 7.07 -10.45
CA ALA A 5 21.10 7.58 -11.71
C ALA A 5 22.51 8.21 -11.63
N ASP A 6 22.94 8.65 -10.46
CA ASP A 6 24.20 9.36 -10.24
C ASP A 6 25.33 8.43 -9.76
N VAL A 7 25.04 7.14 -9.58
CA VAL A 7 26.00 6.17 -9.05
C VAL A 7 26.66 5.40 -10.18
N ASP A 8 27.99 5.46 -10.24
CA ASP A 8 28.78 4.64 -11.16
C ASP A 8 28.81 3.18 -10.68
N LEU A 9 27.97 2.35 -11.27
CA LEU A 9 27.86 0.91 -10.99
C LEU A 9 28.77 0.05 -11.90
N SER A 10 29.54 0.65 -12.81
CA SER A 10 30.42 -0.06 -13.74
C SER A 10 31.57 -0.78 -13.03
N LYS A 11 31.94 -0.28 -11.84
CA LYS A 11 33.00 -0.85 -11.00
C LYS A 11 32.62 -2.14 -10.27
N ILE A 12 31.34 -2.51 -10.30
CA ILE A 12 30.87 -3.74 -9.66
C ILE A 12 30.92 -4.86 -10.70
N PRO A 13 31.84 -5.85 -10.52
CA PRO A 13 31.99 -6.92 -11.49
C PRO A 13 30.80 -7.89 -11.47
N PRO A 14 30.64 -8.72 -12.53
CA PRO A 14 29.67 -9.81 -12.53
C PRO A 14 29.88 -10.75 -11.33
N LYS A 15 28.79 -11.27 -10.76
CA LYS A 15 28.76 -12.19 -9.62
C LYS A 15 29.34 -11.65 -8.31
N GLU A 16 29.69 -10.35 -8.26
CA GLU A 16 30.04 -9.71 -6.99
C GLU A 16 28.83 -9.63 -6.05
N ASN A 17 29.05 -9.79 -4.74
CA ASN A 17 27.99 -9.67 -3.74
C ASN A 17 27.69 -8.21 -3.45
N VAL A 18 26.45 -7.80 -3.67
CA VAL A 18 25.97 -6.45 -3.42
C VAL A 18 24.85 -6.46 -2.41
N PHE A 19 24.93 -5.62 -1.37
CA PHE A 19 23.84 -5.46 -0.41
C PHE A 19 23.14 -4.12 -0.59
N LEU A 20 21.82 -4.17 -0.89
CA LEU A 20 20.95 -3.01 -0.98
C LEU A 20 20.18 -2.82 0.34
N ARG A 21 20.49 -1.73 1.05
CA ARG A 21 19.83 -1.39 2.30
C ARG A 21 18.52 -0.65 2.02
N GLY A 22 17.41 -1.30 2.27
CA GLY A 22 16.05 -0.80 2.05
C GLY A 22 15.42 -1.42 0.81
N LEU A 23 14.08 -1.55 0.84
CA LEU A 23 13.23 -2.09 -0.23
C LEU A 23 12.21 -1.03 -0.71
N GLY A 24 12.65 0.24 -0.72
CA GLY A 24 11.89 1.37 -1.21
C GLY A 24 11.99 1.55 -2.73
N LEU A 25 11.58 2.72 -3.24
CA LEU A 25 11.54 3.00 -4.68
C LEU A 25 12.91 2.83 -5.34
N SER A 26 13.97 3.39 -4.75
CA SER A 26 15.33 3.27 -5.28
C SER A 26 15.86 1.83 -5.35
N PHE A 27 15.31 0.90 -4.56
CA PHE A 27 15.63 -0.52 -4.68
C PHE A 27 15.29 -1.06 -6.07
N PHE A 28 14.10 -0.74 -6.57
CA PHE A 28 13.68 -1.19 -7.91
C PHE A 28 14.52 -0.58 -9.01
N ASP A 29 14.94 0.69 -8.87
CA ASP A 29 15.85 1.33 -9.82
C ASP A 29 17.20 0.61 -9.84
N TYR A 30 17.79 0.31 -8.68
CA TYR A 30 19.04 -0.47 -8.61
C TYR A 30 18.89 -1.88 -9.17
N VAL A 31 17.79 -2.57 -8.89
CA VAL A 31 17.53 -3.90 -9.49
C VAL A 31 17.49 -3.79 -11.01
N GLY A 32 16.81 -2.78 -11.57
CA GLY A 32 16.81 -2.51 -13.02
C GLY A 32 18.21 -2.27 -13.59
N LEU A 33 19.02 -1.45 -12.89
CA LEU A 33 20.40 -1.15 -13.30
C LEU A 33 21.33 -2.38 -13.21
N PHE A 34 21.13 -3.27 -12.25
CA PHE A 34 21.91 -4.49 -12.08
C PHE A 34 21.46 -5.65 -12.98
N THR A 35 20.28 -5.58 -13.55
CA THR A 35 19.68 -6.65 -14.36
C THR A 35 19.52 -6.22 -15.83
N VAL A 36 18.45 -5.52 -16.14
CA VAL A 36 18.10 -5.13 -17.53
C VAL A 36 19.18 -4.25 -18.16
N SER A 37 19.71 -3.28 -17.43
CA SER A 37 20.79 -2.40 -17.96
C SER A 37 22.12 -3.14 -18.18
N ARG A 38 22.26 -4.35 -17.64
CA ARG A 38 23.41 -5.23 -17.91
C ARG A 38 23.14 -6.27 -18.99
N GLY A 39 22.01 -6.16 -19.70
CA GLY A 39 21.66 -7.01 -20.84
C GLY A 39 20.73 -8.18 -20.51
N GLY A 40 20.31 -8.32 -19.26
CA GLY A 40 19.24 -9.24 -18.91
C GLY A 40 17.90 -8.77 -19.48
N HIS A 41 16.96 -9.67 -19.69
CA HIS A 41 15.65 -9.33 -20.24
C HIS A 41 14.54 -10.20 -19.68
N PHE A 42 13.31 -9.72 -19.79
CA PHE A 42 12.11 -10.45 -19.40
C PHE A 42 11.40 -10.99 -20.65
N GLU A 43 11.00 -12.26 -20.59
CA GLU A 43 10.15 -12.91 -21.58
C GLU A 43 8.78 -13.19 -20.96
N ASN A 44 7.71 -12.91 -21.72
CA ASN A 44 6.36 -13.29 -21.28
C ASN A 44 6.06 -14.73 -21.69
N LYS A 45 6.05 -15.65 -20.73
CA LYS A 45 5.67 -17.05 -20.93
C LYS A 45 4.28 -17.31 -20.34
N LYS A 46 3.28 -17.37 -21.19
CA LYS A 46 1.87 -17.67 -20.81
C LYS A 46 1.34 -16.73 -19.69
N GLY A 47 1.60 -15.44 -19.79
CA GLY A 47 1.18 -14.43 -18.81
C GLY A 47 2.11 -14.28 -17.59
N LYS A 48 3.19 -15.06 -17.48
CA LYS A 48 4.22 -14.88 -16.46
C LYS A 48 5.49 -14.29 -17.07
N LEU A 49 6.03 -13.25 -16.43
CA LEU A 49 7.32 -12.70 -16.78
C LEU A 49 8.43 -13.60 -16.21
N VAL A 50 9.27 -14.11 -17.10
CA VAL A 50 10.45 -14.92 -16.77
C VAL A 50 11.68 -14.09 -17.07
N TYR A 51 12.55 -13.94 -16.08
CA TYR A 51 13.81 -13.22 -16.25
C TYR A 51 14.89 -14.14 -16.84
N HIS A 52 15.58 -13.65 -17.85
CA HIS A 52 16.73 -14.29 -18.49
C HIS A 52 17.99 -13.46 -18.21
N PRO A 53 18.91 -13.97 -17.34
CA PRO A 53 20.11 -13.23 -17.00
C PRO A 53 21.10 -13.17 -18.17
N SER A 54 21.85 -12.07 -18.24
CA SER A 54 22.95 -11.90 -19.22
C SER A 54 24.27 -12.56 -18.78
N GLY A 55 24.37 -12.93 -17.50
CA GLY A 55 25.60 -13.39 -16.84
C GLY A 55 26.53 -12.26 -16.38
N LYS A 56 26.11 -10.99 -16.55
CA LYS A 56 26.84 -9.79 -16.11
C LYS A 56 26.27 -9.21 -14.81
N GLU A 57 25.26 -9.83 -14.25
CA GLU A 57 24.61 -9.38 -13.01
C GLU A 57 25.48 -9.64 -11.80
N PRO A 58 25.47 -8.75 -10.78
CA PRO A 58 25.95 -9.08 -9.44
C PRO A 58 24.95 -9.99 -8.72
N ILE A 59 25.36 -10.55 -7.59
CA ILE A 59 24.44 -11.24 -6.67
C ILE A 59 23.90 -10.19 -5.71
N VAL A 60 22.61 -9.92 -5.81
CA VAL A 60 21.97 -8.86 -5.02
C VAL A 60 21.30 -9.45 -3.78
N TYR A 61 21.76 -9.00 -2.61
CA TYR A 61 21.09 -9.19 -1.34
C TYR A 61 20.37 -7.90 -0.95
N SER A 62 19.25 -7.99 -0.29
CA SER A 62 18.50 -6.81 0.15
C SER A 62 17.80 -7.05 1.48
N GLY A 63 17.58 -5.96 2.22
CA GLY A 63 16.89 -6.06 3.49
C GLY A 63 16.27 -4.73 3.92
N SER A 64 15.17 -4.80 4.66
CA SER A 64 14.50 -3.67 5.29
C SER A 64 13.91 -4.08 6.63
N ARG A 65 13.44 -3.10 7.42
CA ARG A 65 12.78 -3.38 8.72
C ARG A 65 11.57 -4.31 8.58
N ARG A 66 10.81 -4.15 7.50
CA ARG A 66 9.62 -4.99 7.21
C ARG A 66 9.96 -6.29 6.48
N GLY A 67 11.16 -6.43 5.94
CA GLY A 67 11.54 -7.55 5.07
C GLY A 67 10.85 -7.56 3.70
N LEU A 68 9.99 -6.59 3.42
CA LEU A 68 9.15 -6.53 2.22
C LEU A 68 9.30 -5.18 1.49
N PRO A 69 9.07 -5.15 0.18
CA PRO A 69 8.97 -3.93 -0.59
C PRO A 69 7.72 -3.12 -0.21
N TYR A 70 7.58 -1.92 -0.77
CA TYR A 70 6.35 -1.14 -0.67
C TYR A 70 5.18 -1.89 -1.33
N TYR A 71 3.96 -1.61 -0.84
CA TYR A 71 2.74 -2.06 -1.49
C TYR A 71 2.69 -1.57 -2.93
N PRO A 72 2.33 -2.42 -3.90
CA PRO A 72 2.21 -2.01 -5.28
C PRO A 72 1.04 -1.01 -5.43
N ARG A 73 1.22 -0.08 -6.35
CA ARG A 73 0.12 0.83 -6.71
C ARG A 73 -0.91 0.06 -7.53
N GLY A 74 -2.18 0.30 -7.24
CA GLY A 74 -3.27 -0.21 -8.07
C GLY A 74 -3.15 0.29 -9.51
N ARG A 75 -3.55 -0.55 -10.48
CA ARG A 75 -3.67 -0.14 -11.88
C ARG A 75 -4.46 1.16 -11.95
N ASN A 76 -3.93 2.14 -12.66
CA ASN A 76 -4.56 3.46 -12.74
C ASN A 76 -5.87 3.39 -13.52
N GLN A 77 -6.97 3.72 -12.84
CA GLN A 77 -8.32 3.80 -13.39
C GLN A 77 -8.89 5.22 -13.30
N LYS A 78 -8.12 6.17 -12.75
CA LYS A 78 -8.55 7.56 -12.61
C LYS A 78 -8.50 8.24 -13.99
N GLN A 79 -9.65 8.61 -14.51
CA GLN A 79 -9.79 9.43 -15.72
C GLN A 79 -10.16 10.87 -15.32
N GLY A 80 -9.29 11.55 -14.56
CA GLY A 80 -9.59 12.90 -14.05
C GLY A 80 -10.76 12.95 -13.03
N GLY A 81 -11.09 11.80 -12.41
CA GLY A 81 -12.23 11.66 -11.53
C GLY A 81 -12.07 12.38 -10.19
N ALA A 82 -13.19 12.57 -9.51
CA ALA A 82 -13.29 13.22 -8.21
C ALA A 82 -12.37 12.56 -7.18
N MET A 83 -11.66 13.39 -6.43
CA MET A 83 -10.90 12.92 -5.27
C MET A 83 -11.85 12.32 -4.23
N ALA A 84 -11.42 11.24 -3.59
CA ALA A 84 -12.10 10.75 -2.41
C ALA A 84 -11.79 11.71 -1.24
N TRP A 85 -12.81 12.29 -0.65
CA TRP A 85 -12.63 13.22 0.48
C TRP A 85 -12.79 12.48 1.80
N PRO A 86 -11.97 12.80 2.83
CA PRO A 86 -12.16 12.30 4.18
C PRO A 86 -13.48 12.87 4.76
N ARG A 87 -14.02 12.21 5.76
CA ARG A 87 -15.28 12.63 6.42
C ARG A 87 -15.03 13.35 7.73
N LEU A 88 -13.97 12.96 8.44
CA LEU A 88 -13.55 13.55 9.71
C LEU A 88 -12.46 14.60 9.50
N LEU A 89 -11.45 14.31 8.69
CA LEU A 89 -10.33 15.22 8.41
C LEU A 89 -10.70 16.25 7.34
N THR A 90 -11.84 16.93 7.49
CA THR A 90 -12.22 18.05 6.64
C THR A 90 -11.50 19.32 7.10
N LYS A 91 -11.39 20.31 6.20
CA LYS A 91 -10.78 21.60 6.52
C LYS A 91 -11.45 22.27 7.72
N GLU A 92 -12.78 22.27 7.73
CA GLU A 92 -13.60 22.86 8.78
C GLU A 92 -13.34 22.21 10.15
N ASN A 93 -13.29 20.88 10.20
CA ASN A 93 -13.00 20.14 11.43
C ASN A 93 -11.56 20.40 11.92
N LEU A 94 -10.60 20.35 11.02
CA LEU A 94 -9.19 20.60 11.37
C LEU A 94 -9.00 22.01 11.93
N GLU A 95 -9.58 23.04 11.31
CA GLU A 95 -9.53 24.41 11.82
C GLU A 95 -10.23 24.56 13.17
N GLN A 96 -11.40 23.90 13.35
CA GLN A 96 -12.13 23.90 14.61
C GLN A 96 -11.32 23.23 15.72
N TRP A 97 -10.76 22.04 15.48
CA TRP A 97 -9.97 21.32 16.48
C TRP A 97 -8.67 22.02 16.80
N HIS A 98 -8.04 22.67 15.82
CA HIS A 98 -6.86 23.49 16.07
C HIS A 98 -7.18 24.65 17.03
N ARG A 99 -8.25 25.42 16.75
CA ARG A 99 -8.69 26.54 17.59
C ARG A 99 -9.09 26.12 19.01
N SER A 100 -9.67 24.94 19.18
CA SER A 100 -10.08 24.40 20.48
C SER A 100 -8.98 23.67 21.24
N GLY A 101 -7.79 23.53 20.67
CA GLY A 101 -6.68 22.79 21.27
C GLY A 101 -6.86 21.27 21.30
N LEU A 102 -7.86 20.74 20.60
CA LEU A 102 -8.13 19.29 20.53
C LEU A 102 -7.26 18.57 19.49
N LEU A 103 -6.62 19.31 18.58
CA LEU A 103 -5.78 18.72 17.55
C LEU A 103 -4.39 18.40 18.11
N THR A 104 -4.19 17.15 18.49
CA THR A 104 -2.88 16.57 18.83
C THR A 104 -2.44 15.60 17.74
N GLY A 105 -1.17 15.15 17.76
CA GLY A 105 -0.72 14.09 16.86
C GLY A 105 -1.52 12.81 17.02
N GLU A 106 -1.91 12.45 18.24
CA GLU A 106 -2.67 11.24 18.55
C GLU A 106 -4.10 11.34 17.99
N THR A 107 -4.84 12.41 18.33
CA THR A 107 -6.22 12.61 17.84
C THR A 107 -6.27 12.72 16.31
N PHE A 108 -5.27 13.36 15.69
CA PHE A 108 -5.15 13.40 14.23
C PHE A 108 -5.04 11.99 13.62
N PHE A 109 -4.15 11.14 14.19
CA PHE A 109 -3.99 9.78 13.68
C PHE A 109 -5.23 8.91 13.91
N ASP A 110 -5.96 9.10 15.01
CA ASP A 110 -7.20 8.34 15.26
C ASP A 110 -8.28 8.70 14.24
N TYR A 111 -8.44 9.98 13.90
CA TYR A 111 -9.37 10.40 12.85
C TYR A 111 -8.92 9.95 11.47
N LEU A 112 -7.62 9.97 11.16
CA LEU A 112 -7.07 9.48 9.91
C LEU A 112 -7.35 7.97 9.74
N LYS A 113 -7.12 7.20 10.80
CA LYS A 113 -7.42 5.76 10.82
C LYS A 113 -8.91 5.51 10.58
N LYS A 114 -9.76 6.25 11.28
CA LYS A 114 -11.22 6.08 11.17
C LYS A 114 -11.73 6.45 9.76
N ASP A 115 -11.24 7.52 9.17
CA ASP A 115 -11.57 7.89 7.79
C ASP A 115 -11.09 6.83 6.78
N ALA A 116 -9.88 6.30 6.96
CA ALA A 116 -9.34 5.26 6.09
C ALA A 116 -10.14 3.95 6.19
N GLU A 117 -10.49 3.52 7.39
CA GLU A 117 -11.32 2.33 7.63
C GLU A 117 -12.73 2.50 7.04
N LEU A 118 -13.36 3.66 7.25
CA LEU A 118 -14.66 3.98 6.66
C LEU A 118 -14.62 3.88 5.13
N PHE A 119 -13.61 4.47 4.53
CA PHE A 119 -13.43 4.43 3.08
C PHE A 119 -13.23 2.99 2.58
N TYR A 120 -12.37 2.23 3.26
CA TYR A 120 -12.11 0.83 2.95
C TYR A 120 -13.39 -0.01 3.01
N TYR A 121 -14.15 0.05 4.10
CA TYR A 121 -15.36 -0.74 4.22
C TYR A 121 -16.45 -0.34 3.22
N LYS A 122 -16.56 0.94 2.88
CA LYS A 122 -17.46 1.37 1.80
C LYS A 122 -17.05 0.77 0.45
N LYS A 123 -15.74 0.62 0.21
CA LYS A 123 -15.22 -0.06 -0.97
C LYS A 123 -15.42 -1.58 -0.93
N ILE A 124 -15.28 -2.22 0.21
CA ILE A 124 -15.61 -3.65 0.40
C ILE A 124 -17.10 -3.90 0.10
N ILE A 125 -17.99 -3.07 0.61
CA ILE A 125 -19.43 -3.16 0.33
C ILE A 125 -19.70 -3.09 -1.18
N GLU A 126 -19.00 -2.22 -1.88
CA GLU A 126 -19.10 -2.03 -3.33
C GLU A 126 -18.47 -3.20 -4.10
N GLU A 127 -17.22 -3.57 -3.79
CA GLU A 127 -16.46 -4.63 -4.46
C GLU A 127 -17.15 -6.00 -4.38
N HIS A 128 -17.72 -6.31 -3.22
CA HIS A 128 -18.38 -7.59 -2.96
C HIS A 128 -19.91 -7.54 -3.07
N HIS A 129 -20.48 -6.41 -3.54
CA HIS A 129 -21.92 -6.23 -3.69
C HIS A 129 -22.72 -6.61 -2.44
N LEU A 130 -22.19 -6.27 -1.26
CA LEU A 130 -22.84 -6.62 0.00
C LEU A 130 -24.19 -5.87 0.14
N PRO A 131 -25.24 -6.53 0.69
CA PRO A 131 -26.56 -5.93 0.85
C PRO A 131 -26.61 -4.93 2.01
N ILE A 132 -25.70 -3.96 2.03
CA ILE A 132 -25.52 -2.95 3.07
C ILE A 132 -25.67 -1.56 2.44
N SER A 133 -26.57 -0.75 3.00
CA SER A 133 -26.70 0.66 2.60
C SER A 133 -25.45 1.43 3.01
N ARG A 134 -24.68 1.91 2.04
CA ARG A 134 -23.46 2.70 2.29
C ARG A 134 -23.71 3.96 3.11
N LYS A 135 -24.87 4.59 2.94
CA LYS A 135 -25.24 5.79 3.71
C LYS A 135 -25.52 5.45 5.18
N THR A 136 -26.25 4.38 5.44
CA THR A 136 -26.56 3.91 6.81
C THR A 136 -25.29 3.44 7.49
N PHE A 137 -24.46 2.66 6.78
CA PHE A 137 -23.17 2.21 7.29
C PHE A 137 -22.26 3.39 7.65
N GLU A 138 -22.15 4.40 6.80
CA GLU A 138 -21.32 5.59 7.07
C GLU A 138 -21.79 6.31 8.34
N HIS A 139 -23.10 6.50 8.49
CA HIS A 139 -23.67 7.12 9.69
C HIS A 139 -23.32 6.33 10.96
N ASP A 140 -23.54 5.02 10.95
CA ASP A 140 -23.23 4.15 12.07
C ASP A 140 -21.72 4.12 12.38
N PHE A 141 -20.88 4.02 11.35
CA PHE A 141 -19.43 3.96 11.51
C PHE A 141 -18.86 5.24 12.12
N LEU A 142 -19.40 6.40 11.75
CA LEU A 142 -18.97 7.69 12.32
C LEU A 142 -19.43 7.85 13.77
N SER A 143 -20.56 7.25 14.15
CA SER A 143 -21.18 7.39 15.47
C SER A 143 -20.71 6.37 16.51
N LEU A 144 -20.17 5.24 16.07
CA LEU A 144 -19.75 4.12 16.91
C LEU A 144 -18.24 3.90 16.84
N SER A 145 -17.69 3.08 17.73
CA SER A 145 -16.36 2.51 17.52
C SER A 145 -16.37 1.56 16.32
N SER A 146 -15.21 1.35 15.70
CA SER A 146 -15.10 0.42 14.57
C SER A 146 -15.57 -0.99 14.94
N GLU A 147 -15.29 -1.45 16.16
CA GLU A 147 -15.68 -2.77 16.64
C GLU A 147 -17.19 -2.92 16.82
N GLU A 148 -17.82 -1.94 17.47
CA GLU A 148 -19.29 -1.92 17.65
C GLU A 148 -20.01 -1.85 16.30
N CYS A 149 -19.50 -1.04 15.38
CA CYS A 149 -20.08 -0.94 14.04
C CYS A 149 -19.95 -2.28 13.29
N LEU A 150 -18.79 -2.92 13.29
CA LEU A 150 -18.60 -4.23 12.64
C LEU A 150 -19.48 -5.31 13.26
N GLY A 151 -19.77 -5.23 14.56
CA GLY A 151 -20.74 -6.12 15.24
C GLY A 151 -22.14 -6.03 14.64
N LYS A 152 -22.57 -4.83 14.17
CA LYS A 152 -23.84 -4.65 13.46
C LYS A 152 -23.83 -5.17 12.03
N TYR A 153 -22.65 -5.28 11.41
CA TYR A 153 -22.48 -5.65 10.01
C TYR A 153 -21.60 -6.91 9.86
N PRO A 154 -22.07 -8.09 10.31
CA PRO A 154 -21.24 -9.31 10.33
C PRO A 154 -20.72 -9.74 8.97
N ALA A 155 -21.35 -9.32 7.86
CA ALA A 155 -20.86 -9.55 6.50
C ALA A 155 -19.52 -8.86 6.20
N LEU A 156 -19.10 -7.89 7.02
CA LEU A 156 -17.80 -7.20 6.90
C LEU A 156 -16.69 -7.87 7.72
N LEU A 157 -17.00 -8.76 8.65
CA LEU A 157 -16.00 -9.40 9.51
C LEU A 157 -14.88 -10.14 8.74
N PRO A 158 -15.16 -10.84 7.61
CA PRO A 158 -14.11 -11.47 6.82
C PRO A 158 -13.10 -10.48 6.24
N TYR A 159 -13.46 -9.21 6.17
CA TYR A 159 -12.66 -8.13 5.59
C TYR A 159 -12.15 -7.15 6.66
N LYS A 160 -12.08 -7.58 7.91
CA LYS A 160 -11.67 -6.72 9.02
C LYS A 160 -10.32 -6.06 8.74
N TRP A 161 -10.29 -4.73 8.77
CA TRP A 161 -9.07 -3.95 8.65
C TRP A 161 -8.13 -4.19 9.83
N SER A 162 -6.84 -4.25 9.57
CA SER A 162 -5.82 -4.41 10.60
C SER A 162 -4.63 -3.50 10.34
N TRP A 163 -4.43 -2.53 11.21
CA TRP A 163 -3.26 -1.65 11.15
C TRP A 163 -1.97 -2.40 11.45
N SER A 164 -1.99 -3.34 12.41
CA SER A 164 -0.84 -4.17 12.72
C SER A 164 -0.41 -5.04 11.53
N TRP A 165 -1.34 -5.53 10.73
CA TRP A 165 -1.02 -6.25 9.50
C TRP A 165 -0.32 -5.35 8.48
N LEU A 166 -0.66 -4.06 8.39
CA LEU A 166 0.05 -3.13 7.50
C LEU A 166 1.49 -2.86 7.94
N GLU A 167 1.75 -2.88 9.24
CA GLU A 167 3.08 -2.66 9.80
C GLU A 167 3.96 -3.92 9.74
N THR A 168 3.39 -5.07 10.08
CA THR A 168 4.05 -6.39 10.14
C THR A 168 3.23 -7.44 9.40
N PRO A 169 3.20 -7.38 8.05
CA PRO A 169 2.31 -8.23 7.26
C PRO A 169 2.75 -9.70 7.18
N LEU A 170 3.98 -10.01 7.55
CA LEU A 170 4.48 -11.39 7.57
C LEU A 170 4.42 -11.94 9.00
N THR A 171 3.50 -12.88 9.20
CA THR A 171 3.49 -13.78 10.36
C THR A 171 3.81 -15.17 9.83
N TYR A 172 5.06 -15.60 9.94
CA TYR A 172 5.48 -16.94 9.57
C TYR A 172 5.77 -17.73 10.84
N GLN A 173 5.05 -18.83 11.03
CA GLN A 173 5.28 -19.76 12.13
C GLN A 173 5.94 -21.05 11.63
N ASP A 174 5.48 -21.58 10.49
CA ASP A 174 5.91 -22.86 9.93
C ASP A 174 6.47 -22.74 8.50
N GLU A 175 6.31 -21.59 7.86
CA GLU A 175 6.78 -21.33 6.49
C GLU A 175 8.15 -20.66 6.49
N SER A 176 8.95 -20.92 5.46
CA SER A 176 10.18 -20.14 5.25
C SER A 176 9.84 -18.68 4.93
N PHE A 177 10.73 -17.75 5.33
CA PHE A 177 10.59 -16.33 4.98
C PHE A 177 10.39 -16.11 3.47
N ALA A 178 11.07 -16.91 2.64
CA ALA A 178 10.98 -16.79 1.19
C ALA A 178 9.59 -17.18 0.66
N GLU A 179 8.97 -18.20 1.22
CA GLU A 179 7.62 -18.65 0.83
C GLU A 179 6.57 -17.64 1.29
N ALA A 180 6.61 -17.23 2.54
CA ALA A 180 5.70 -16.22 3.09
C ALA A 180 5.80 -14.88 2.33
N SER A 181 7.02 -14.43 2.00
CA SER A 181 7.26 -13.21 1.22
C SER A 181 6.70 -13.33 -0.20
N ARG A 182 6.88 -14.46 -0.86
CA ARG A 182 6.36 -14.72 -2.20
C ARG A 182 4.84 -14.70 -2.20
N ALA A 183 4.22 -15.45 -1.30
CA ALA A 183 2.76 -15.51 -1.19
C ALA A 183 2.17 -14.12 -0.92
N PHE A 184 2.81 -13.33 -0.04
CA PHE A 184 2.42 -11.94 0.22
C PHE A 184 2.50 -11.08 -1.05
N ILE A 185 3.63 -11.10 -1.76
CA ILE A 185 3.83 -10.30 -2.98
C ILE A 185 2.83 -10.70 -4.06
N GLU A 186 2.59 -11.99 -4.28
CA GLU A 186 1.59 -12.48 -5.24
C GLU A 186 0.17 -12.01 -4.86
N GLY A 187 -0.18 -12.01 -3.57
CA GLY A 187 -1.43 -11.44 -3.07
C GLY A 187 -1.55 -9.96 -3.36
N GLN A 188 -0.47 -9.19 -3.12
CA GLN A 188 -0.46 -7.75 -3.39
C GLN A 188 -0.54 -7.41 -4.88
N ILE A 189 0.03 -8.24 -5.76
CA ILE A 189 -0.11 -8.09 -7.22
C ILE A 189 -1.58 -8.24 -7.62
N LYS A 190 -2.27 -9.27 -7.12
CA LYS A 190 -3.70 -9.48 -7.38
C LYS A 190 -4.56 -8.30 -6.91
N GLU A 191 -4.26 -7.74 -5.74
CA GLU A 191 -4.93 -6.53 -5.26
C GLU A 191 -4.67 -5.33 -6.17
N ALA A 192 -3.42 -5.14 -6.62
CA ALA A 192 -3.07 -4.05 -7.53
C ALA A 192 -3.76 -4.17 -8.90
N GLU A 193 -3.98 -5.37 -9.40
CA GLU A 193 -4.69 -5.64 -10.67
C GLU A 193 -6.16 -5.22 -10.61
N LYS A 194 -6.81 -5.24 -9.44
CA LYS A 194 -8.17 -4.72 -9.27
C LYS A 194 -8.26 -3.22 -9.58
N GLY A 195 -7.16 -2.49 -9.40
CA GLY A 195 -7.06 -1.06 -9.72
C GLY A 195 -7.37 -0.13 -8.54
N ASN A 196 -7.03 1.14 -8.72
CA ASN A 196 -7.11 2.15 -7.67
C ASN A 196 -8.49 2.82 -7.51
N CYS A 197 -9.50 2.41 -8.28
CA CYS A 197 -10.87 2.85 -8.09
C CYS A 197 -11.81 1.72 -7.63
N THR A 198 -11.51 0.47 -8.01
CA THR A 198 -12.37 -0.68 -7.75
C THR A 198 -11.87 -1.58 -6.62
N GLY A 199 -10.57 -1.82 -6.51
CA GLY A 199 -10.00 -2.60 -5.41
C GLY A 199 -10.08 -1.86 -4.07
N ALA A 200 -10.65 -2.46 -3.03
CA ALA A 200 -10.87 -1.78 -1.76
C ALA A 200 -9.55 -1.34 -1.10
N LEU A 201 -8.55 -2.20 -1.04
CA LEU A 201 -7.26 -1.88 -0.42
C LEU A 201 -6.48 -0.83 -1.22
N THR A 202 -6.36 -1.02 -2.53
CA THR A 202 -5.63 -0.10 -3.42
C THR A 202 -6.30 1.26 -3.55
N SER A 203 -7.64 1.30 -3.54
CA SER A 203 -8.41 2.56 -3.50
C SER A 203 -8.18 3.32 -2.20
N THR A 204 -8.09 2.61 -1.07
CA THR A 204 -7.84 3.23 0.25
C THR A 204 -6.44 3.85 0.31
N PHE A 205 -5.42 3.15 -0.16
CA PHE A 205 -4.05 3.71 -0.23
C PHE A 205 -3.97 4.93 -1.15
N ASP A 206 -4.70 4.90 -2.26
CA ASP A 206 -4.72 6.02 -3.19
C ASP A 206 -5.50 7.22 -2.62
N ALA A 207 -6.58 6.98 -1.89
CA ALA A 207 -7.32 8.01 -1.15
C ALA A 207 -6.47 8.68 -0.07
N LEU A 208 -5.75 7.93 0.74
CA LEU A 208 -4.81 8.46 1.74
C LEU A 208 -3.74 9.36 1.12
N LYS A 209 -3.29 9.03 -0.08
CA LYS A 209 -2.37 9.88 -0.83
C LYS A 209 -3.02 11.18 -1.29
N ASP A 210 -4.27 11.12 -1.77
CA ASP A 210 -5.01 12.30 -2.23
C ASP A 210 -5.35 13.25 -1.06
N TRP A 211 -5.64 12.72 0.13
CA TRP A 211 -5.94 13.52 1.33
C TRP A 211 -4.75 14.31 1.87
N ARG A 212 -3.52 13.92 1.51
CA ARG A 212 -2.30 14.59 1.99
C ARG A 212 -2.30 16.10 1.72
N ASP A 213 -2.66 16.52 0.52
CA ASP A 213 -2.55 17.92 0.13
C ASP A 213 -3.66 18.79 0.74
N PRO A 214 -4.94 18.39 0.75
CA PRO A 214 -5.98 19.09 1.52
C PRO A 214 -5.67 19.21 3.02
N ILE A 215 -5.16 18.16 3.64
CA ILE A 215 -4.78 18.18 5.07
C ILE A 215 -3.63 19.15 5.34
N ARG A 216 -2.65 19.27 4.43
CA ARG A 216 -1.53 20.22 4.59
C ARG A 216 -1.93 21.68 4.42
N GLN A 217 -3.05 21.94 3.75
CA GLN A 217 -3.56 23.30 3.50
C GLN A 217 -4.51 23.79 4.61
N ALA A 218 -4.99 22.90 5.44
CA ALA A 218 -5.80 23.21 6.63
C ALA A 218 -4.94 23.49 7.85
#